data_6e71f09e261b41a9bcefd8dc50c74157
#
_entry.id   6e71f09e261b41a9bcefd8dc50c74157
#
_cell.length_a   1.000
_cell.length_b   1.000
_cell.length_c   1.000
_cell.angle_alpha   90.00
_cell.angle_beta   90.00
_cell.angle_gamma   90.00
#
_symmetry.space_group_name_H-M   'P 1'
#
loop_
_entity.id
_entity.type
_entity.pdbx_description
1 polymer ?
#
loop_
_entity_poly.entity_id
_entity_poly.type
_entity_poly.pdbx_seq_one_letter_code
_entity_poly.pdbx_strand_id
1 'polypeptide(L)'
;MDRIRRAIVGGHPLLYVQSWEESRVERLAQHLAKTFYGTPVPLGIWSVVDGLVVDGVPAPDTRDPVKALEAILHAQGRGFYVLKDFPTGAGRPETTRRLRDLYRGLKDRGRHVLLVSPRLLLPEEAKKEIFVVEYELPDEGEILRILEGHMKKRGGQALDDTASKRMALALRGLTADEIGHVVAKVFAQRTALDEEAFQEILAEKEQMSKKEGVLEFVPPRFSIEDIGGYDTLKGWLKKRQALFSKEALDAGIPIPKGLLLMGISGCGKSLAVKTISTLWNLPLFRLDMNAVFGTDNPESTFLRALRSVEAVSPAVLWIDEIEMGVGGYKEGGDASMSRIFSGFLTWMQEKSALVFVAATANRIHLLPAEIIRKGRFDQVFFVDLPNEEERKQIFQIHLKRNRCDPARFDLVFLSKATKGWNGAEIEQAVVSAAVDSYAEKRAVTEEDLHRVIAATVPLSVTMEEQIKAIKSWAHDRALNASKN
;
A
#
# COMPACT_ATOMS: atom_id res chain seq x y z
N MET A 1 -5.63 16.82 -12.74
CA MET A 1 -6.25 17.94 -13.51
C MET A 1 -5.68 18.07 -14.92
N ASP A 2 -4.38 18.08 -15.11
CA ASP A 2 -3.73 18.30 -16.42
C ASP A 2 -4.02 17.22 -17.48
N ARG A 3 -4.18 15.96 -17.12
CA ARG A 3 -4.43 14.88 -18.09
C ARG A 3 -5.80 15.03 -18.75
N ILE A 4 -6.86 15.33 -17.99
CA ILE A 4 -8.22 15.55 -18.54
C ILE A 4 -8.20 16.79 -19.44
N ARG A 5 -7.61 17.89 -18.99
CA ARG A 5 -7.49 19.11 -19.80
C ARG A 5 -6.72 18.87 -21.09
N ARG A 6 -5.59 18.16 -21.04
CA ARG A 6 -4.80 17.81 -22.25
C ARG A 6 -5.58 16.91 -23.21
N ALA A 7 -6.34 15.94 -22.70
CA ALA A 7 -7.18 15.09 -23.54
C ALA A 7 -8.27 15.90 -24.27
N ILE A 8 -8.91 16.84 -23.56
CA ILE A 8 -9.90 17.75 -24.13
C ILE A 8 -9.28 18.64 -25.21
N VAL A 9 -8.10 19.24 -24.92
CA VAL A 9 -7.34 20.06 -25.92
C VAL A 9 -6.91 19.19 -27.10
N GLY A 10 -6.57 17.92 -26.87
CA GLY A 10 -6.25 16.93 -27.91
C GLY A 10 -7.44 16.49 -28.77
N GLY A 11 -8.65 17.06 -28.55
CA GLY A 11 -9.82 16.81 -29.37
C GLY A 11 -10.63 15.56 -28.98
N HIS A 12 -10.42 15.00 -27.77
CA HIS A 12 -11.21 13.87 -27.29
C HIS A 12 -12.52 14.34 -26.66
N PRO A 13 -13.69 14.08 -27.29
CA PRO A 13 -14.99 14.50 -26.76
C PRO A 13 -15.53 13.56 -25.69
N LEU A 14 -15.12 12.26 -25.69
CA LEU A 14 -15.52 11.26 -24.71
C LEU A 14 -14.32 10.82 -23.88
N LEU A 15 -14.41 11.02 -22.57
CA LEU A 15 -13.40 10.60 -21.61
C LEU A 15 -14.03 9.61 -20.63
N TYR A 16 -13.30 8.55 -20.29
CA TYR A 16 -13.65 7.67 -19.18
C TYR A 16 -12.71 7.99 -18.03
N VAL A 17 -13.25 8.54 -16.97
CA VAL A 17 -12.53 8.92 -15.76
C VAL A 17 -12.69 7.80 -14.74
N GLN A 18 -11.65 6.99 -14.60
CA GLN A 18 -11.66 5.93 -13.60
C GLN A 18 -11.34 6.53 -12.24
N SER A 19 -12.34 6.62 -11.37
CA SER A 19 -12.21 7.19 -10.02
C SER A 19 -13.36 6.78 -9.11
N TRP A 20 -13.08 6.68 -7.81
CA TRP A 20 -14.06 6.62 -6.72
C TRP A 20 -14.59 7.99 -6.32
N GLU A 21 -13.91 9.07 -6.74
CA GLU A 21 -14.10 10.43 -6.27
C GLU A 21 -15.03 11.25 -7.18
N GLU A 22 -16.29 10.83 -7.29
CA GLU A 22 -17.28 11.51 -8.14
C GLU A 22 -17.36 13.01 -7.83
N SER A 23 -17.46 13.39 -6.55
CA SER A 23 -17.54 14.78 -6.10
C SER A 23 -16.35 15.63 -6.54
N ARG A 24 -15.14 15.02 -6.60
CA ARG A 24 -13.93 15.70 -7.04
C ARG A 24 -13.92 15.89 -8.55
N VAL A 25 -14.40 14.90 -9.31
CA VAL A 25 -14.54 15.01 -10.76
C VAL A 25 -15.62 16.03 -11.12
N GLU A 26 -16.74 16.08 -10.40
CA GLU A 26 -17.76 17.12 -10.57
C GLU A 26 -17.22 18.52 -10.33
N ARG A 27 -16.47 18.75 -9.25
CA ARG A 27 -15.80 20.04 -8.98
C ARG A 27 -14.83 20.42 -10.11
N LEU A 28 -14.10 19.45 -10.65
CA LEU A 28 -13.22 19.66 -11.81
C LEU A 28 -14.05 20.07 -13.04
N ALA A 29 -15.12 19.34 -13.33
CA ALA A 29 -16.01 19.66 -14.46
C ALA A 29 -16.66 21.05 -14.31
N GLN A 30 -17.08 21.44 -13.10
CA GLN A 30 -17.56 22.79 -12.80
C GLN A 30 -16.50 23.85 -13.05
N HIS A 31 -15.25 23.60 -12.64
CA HIS A 31 -14.15 24.52 -12.92
C HIS A 31 -13.87 24.65 -14.41
N LEU A 32 -13.84 23.53 -15.14
CA LEU A 32 -13.66 23.52 -16.60
C LEU A 32 -14.80 24.25 -17.30
N ALA A 33 -16.05 24.01 -16.90
CA ALA A 33 -17.21 24.70 -17.47
C ALA A 33 -17.14 26.24 -17.32
N LYS A 34 -16.55 26.71 -16.23
CA LYS A 34 -16.39 28.15 -15.97
C LYS A 34 -15.20 28.79 -16.69
N THR A 35 -14.10 28.03 -16.90
CA THR A 35 -12.80 28.64 -17.26
C THR A 35 -12.24 28.17 -18.60
N PHE A 36 -12.63 27.00 -19.11
CA PHE A 36 -11.97 26.38 -20.26
C PHE A 36 -12.11 27.16 -21.55
N TYR A 37 -13.27 27.73 -21.80
CA TYR A 37 -13.58 28.48 -23.04
C TYR A 37 -13.48 30.01 -22.89
N GLY A 38 -13.00 30.51 -21.74
CA GLY A 38 -12.97 31.95 -21.45
C GLY A 38 -14.34 32.55 -21.10
N THR A 39 -15.42 31.84 -21.38
CA THR A 39 -16.80 32.14 -20.98
C THR A 39 -17.42 30.92 -20.34
N PRO A 40 -18.28 31.08 -19.32
CA PRO A 40 -19.01 29.95 -18.73
C PRO A 40 -19.86 29.21 -19.77
N VAL A 41 -19.84 27.88 -19.69
CA VAL A 41 -20.64 26.99 -20.52
C VAL A 41 -21.45 26.04 -19.64
N PRO A 42 -22.59 25.49 -20.15
CA PRO A 42 -23.44 24.58 -19.38
C PRO A 42 -22.70 23.35 -18.84
N LEU A 43 -23.10 22.92 -17.63
CA LEU A 43 -22.70 21.69 -17.02
C LEU A 43 -23.90 20.77 -16.82
N GLY A 44 -23.90 19.60 -17.48
CA GLY A 44 -24.86 18.53 -17.24
C GLY A 44 -24.29 17.46 -16.31
N ILE A 45 -25.07 17.00 -15.35
CA ILE A 45 -24.73 15.85 -14.51
C ILE A 45 -25.83 14.81 -14.67
N TRP A 46 -25.45 13.58 -14.92
CA TRP A 46 -26.38 12.46 -15.07
C TRP A 46 -26.12 11.38 -14.03
N SER A 47 -27.20 10.86 -13.48
CA SER A 47 -27.22 9.60 -12.76
C SER A 47 -28.44 8.78 -13.19
N VAL A 48 -28.41 7.46 -12.93
CA VAL A 48 -29.58 6.59 -13.21
C VAL A 48 -30.80 6.97 -12.36
N VAL A 49 -30.59 7.63 -11.23
CA VAL A 49 -31.65 8.05 -10.28
C VAL A 49 -32.29 9.37 -10.73
N ASP A 50 -31.47 10.36 -11.05
CA ASP A 50 -31.94 11.73 -11.29
C ASP A 50 -32.18 12.03 -12.78
N GLY A 51 -31.58 11.23 -13.68
CA GLY A 51 -31.50 11.57 -15.11
C GLY A 51 -30.48 12.68 -15.35
N LEU A 52 -30.55 13.33 -16.51
CA LEU A 52 -29.68 14.44 -16.89
C LEU A 52 -30.19 15.76 -16.31
N VAL A 53 -29.41 16.39 -15.47
CA VAL A 53 -29.68 17.72 -14.90
C VAL A 53 -28.64 18.70 -15.46
N VAL A 54 -29.07 19.71 -16.20
CA VAL A 54 -28.19 20.74 -16.83
C VAL A 54 -28.39 22.05 -16.09
N ASP A 55 -27.33 22.59 -15.48
CA ASP A 55 -27.35 23.82 -14.67
C ASP A 55 -28.52 23.86 -13.66
N GLY A 56 -28.82 22.70 -13.03
CA GLY A 56 -29.90 22.55 -12.06
C GLY A 56 -31.29 22.30 -12.67
N VAL A 57 -31.43 22.26 -13.99
CA VAL A 57 -32.72 21.98 -14.68
C VAL A 57 -32.75 20.54 -15.16
N PRO A 58 -33.69 19.68 -14.67
CA PRO A 58 -33.82 18.31 -15.14
C PRO A 58 -34.31 18.23 -16.59
N ALA A 59 -33.64 17.41 -17.40
CA ALA A 59 -34.12 17.07 -18.75
C ALA A 59 -35.10 15.89 -18.67
N PRO A 60 -36.27 15.97 -19.32
CA PRO A 60 -37.30 14.94 -19.24
C PRO A 60 -36.83 13.61 -19.83
N ASP A 61 -37.30 12.50 -19.24
CA ASP A 61 -37.09 11.12 -19.70
C ASP A 61 -35.63 10.65 -19.77
N THR A 62 -34.68 11.41 -19.25
CA THR A 62 -33.25 11.13 -19.37
C THR A 62 -32.68 10.19 -18.29
N ARG A 63 -33.52 9.53 -17.46
CA ARG A 63 -33.09 8.40 -16.63
C ARG A 63 -32.67 7.22 -17.51
N ASP A 64 -33.29 7.05 -18.66
CA ASP A 64 -32.84 6.09 -19.66
C ASP A 64 -31.49 6.54 -20.25
N PRO A 65 -30.44 5.68 -20.21
CA PRO A 65 -29.11 6.03 -20.68
C PRO A 65 -29.06 6.42 -22.15
N VAL A 66 -29.87 5.80 -23.02
CA VAL A 66 -29.90 6.10 -24.45
C VAL A 66 -30.48 7.48 -24.68
N LYS A 67 -31.58 7.80 -24.00
CA LYS A 67 -32.22 9.14 -24.08
C LYS A 67 -31.31 10.24 -23.52
N ALA A 68 -30.55 9.93 -22.46
CA ALA A 68 -29.56 10.86 -21.92
C ALA A 68 -28.47 11.20 -22.94
N LEU A 69 -27.93 10.19 -23.63
CA LEU A 69 -26.94 10.40 -24.69
C LEU A 69 -27.54 11.18 -25.88
N GLU A 70 -28.82 10.95 -26.24
CA GLU A 70 -29.54 11.69 -27.27
C GLU A 70 -29.71 13.17 -26.90
N ALA A 71 -30.12 13.45 -25.66
CA ALA A 71 -30.25 14.81 -25.17
C ALA A 71 -28.90 15.57 -25.24
N ILE A 72 -27.79 14.93 -24.90
CA ILE A 72 -26.43 15.51 -25.01
C ILE A 72 -26.05 15.71 -26.50
N LEU A 73 -26.38 14.75 -27.35
CA LEU A 73 -26.09 14.84 -28.80
C LEU A 73 -26.81 16.03 -29.46
N HIS A 74 -28.06 16.30 -29.07
CA HIS A 74 -28.91 17.36 -29.63
C HIS A 74 -28.78 18.70 -28.89
N ALA A 75 -28.07 18.77 -27.75
CA ALA A 75 -27.83 20.02 -27.06
C ALA A 75 -27.16 21.05 -27.97
N GLN A 76 -27.45 22.33 -27.74
CA GLN A 76 -26.85 23.42 -28.51
C GLN A 76 -25.62 24.00 -27.80
N GLY A 77 -24.67 24.47 -28.61
CA GLY A 77 -23.48 25.15 -28.10
C GLY A 77 -22.45 24.21 -27.50
N ARG A 78 -21.53 24.83 -26.71
CA ARG A 78 -20.44 24.15 -25.94
C ARG A 78 -20.98 23.70 -24.61
N GLY A 79 -20.35 22.67 -24.00
CA GLY A 79 -20.74 22.21 -22.65
C GLY A 79 -19.94 21.06 -22.13
N PHE A 80 -20.04 20.82 -20.82
CA PHE A 80 -19.47 19.68 -20.14
C PHE A 80 -20.58 18.82 -19.55
N TYR A 81 -20.40 17.49 -19.61
CA TYR A 81 -21.36 16.52 -19.10
C TYR A 81 -20.63 15.46 -18.29
N VAL A 82 -21.09 15.20 -17.08
CA VAL A 82 -20.57 14.15 -16.19
C VAL A 82 -21.63 13.06 -16.06
N LEU A 83 -21.30 11.83 -16.46
CA LEU A 83 -22.19 10.68 -16.38
C LEU A 83 -21.65 9.71 -15.35
N LYS A 84 -22.35 9.58 -14.22
CA LYS A 84 -21.94 8.76 -13.09
C LYS A 84 -22.41 7.32 -13.29
N ASP A 85 -21.48 6.37 -13.06
CA ASP A 85 -21.73 4.92 -13.20
C ASP A 85 -22.53 4.57 -14.45
N PHE A 86 -22.20 5.25 -15.55
CA PHE A 86 -22.93 5.07 -16.80
C PHE A 86 -22.77 3.64 -17.31
N PRO A 87 -23.87 2.93 -17.67
CA PRO A 87 -23.82 1.53 -18.03
C PRO A 87 -23.21 1.33 -19.44
N THR A 88 -21.88 1.34 -19.49
CA THR A 88 -21.10 1.12 -20.72
C THR A 88 -20.87 -0.35 -21.04
N GLY A 89 -21.13 -1.24 -20.08
CA GLY A 89 -20.76 -2.67 -20.13
C GLY A 89 -21.75 -3.56 -20.90
N ALA A 90 -21.41 -4.86 -20.92
CA ALA A 90 -22.11 -5.90 -21.64
C ALA A 90 -23.62 -5.95 -21.34
N GLY A 91 -24.45 -6.13 -22.37
CA GLY A 91 -25.89 -6.34 -22.25
C GLY A 91 -26.77 -5.20 -22.77
N ARG A 92 -26.18 -4.08 -23.22
CA ARG A 92 -26.95 -2.97 -23.86
C ARG A 92 -26.29 -2.52 -25.17
N PRO A 93 -26.47 -3.26 -26.28
CA PRO A 93 -25.88 -2.93 -27.58
C PRO A 93 -26.30 -1.55 -28.08
N GLU A 94 -27.50 -1.11 -27.73
CA GLU A 94 -28.02 0.20 -28.07
C GLU A 94 -27.22 1.34 -27.41
N THR A 95 -26.87 1.19 -26.15
CA THR A 95 -26.03 2.16 -25.42
C THR A 95 -24.62 2.25 -26.03
N THR A 96 -24.02 1.10 -26.36
CA THR A 96 -22.72 1.05 -27.05
C THR A 96 -22.79 1.76 -28.41
N ARG A 97 -23.81 1.47 -29.19
CA ARG A 97 -24.01 2.12 -30.49
C ARG A 97 -24.16 3.63 -30.33
N ARG A 98 -24.98 4.06 -29.38
CA ARG A 98 -25.23 5.48 -29.13
C ARG A 98 -23.99 6.23 -28.60
N LEU A 99 -23.13 5.61 -27.81
CA LEU A 99 -21.84 6.18 -27.40
C LEU A 99 -20.95 6.46 -28.62
N ARG A 100 -20.90 5.55 -29.58
CA ARG A 100 -20.12 5.73 -30.81
C ARG A 100 -20.71 6.84 -31.71
N ASP A 101 -22.03 6.95 -31.76
CA ASP A 101 -22.72 8.06 -32.51
C ASP A 101 -22.45 9.39 -31.80
N LEU A 102 -22.46 9.40 -30.46
CA LEU A 102 -22.14 10.58 -29.67
C LEU A 102 -20.70 11.05 -29.92
N TYR A 103 -19.70 10.15 -29.92
CA TYR A 103 -18.31 10.49 -30.25
C TYR A 103 -18.23 11.24 -31.61
N ARG A 104 -18.85 10.69 -32.65
CA ARG A 104 -18.84 11.31 -33.98
C ARG A 104 -19.59 12.64 -34.02
N GLY A 105 -20.70 12.71 -33.30
CA GLY A 105 -21.54 13.90 -33.26
C GLY A 105 -21.00 15.05 -32.41
N LEU A 106 -20.13 14.76 -31.43
CA LEU A 106 -19.50 15.77 -30.55
C LEU A 106 -18.15 16.26 -31.05
N LYS A 107 -17.54 15.55 -31.99
CA LYS A 107 -16.23 15.93 -32.54
C LYS A 107 -16.30 17.37 -33.06
N ASP A 108 -15.35 18.19 -32.65
CA ASP A 108 -15.20 19.62 -33.03
C ASP A 108 -16.36 20.56 -32.61
N ARG A 109 -17.31 20.07 -31.80
CA ARG A 109 -18.45 20.89 -31.32
C ARG A 109 -18.23 21.54 -29.95
N GLY A 110 -17.10 21.29 -29.31
CA GLY A 110 -16.79 21.86 -28.00
C GLY A 110 -17.66 21.32 -26.86
N ARG A 111 -18.24 20.13 -27.02
CA ARG A 111 -18.96 19.40 -25.98
C ARG A 111 -18.14 18.20 -25.56
N HIS A 112 -17.99 18.02 -24.23
CA HIS A 112 -17.17 16.99 -23.64
C HIS A 112 -17.96 16.19 -22.62
N VAL A 113 -17.87 14.87 -22.70
CA VAL A 113 -18.55 13.94 -21.82
C VAL A 113 -17.51 13.17 -21.02
N LEU A 114 -17.65 13.21 -19.69
CA LEU A 114 -16.84 12.49 -18.72
C LEU A 114 -17.69 11.35 -18.14
N LEU A 115 -17.39 10.13 -18.52
CA LEU A 115 -17.95 8.92 -17.88
C LEU A 115 -17.15 8.66 -16.62
N VAL A 116 -17.78 8.68 -15.46
CA VAL A 116 -17.10 8.51 -14.16
C VAL A 116 -17.54 7.21 -13.52
N SER A 117 -16.60 6.33 -13.22
CA SER A 117 -16.86 5.10 -12.46
C SER A 117 -15.55 4.53 -11.89
N PRO A 118 -15.59 3.84 -10.73
CA PRO A 118 -14.42 3.19 -10.17
C PRO A 118 -13.95 1.97 -10.99
N ARG A 119 -14.86 1.34 -11.74
CA ARG A 119 -14.57 0.17 -12.57
C ARG A 119 -14.48 0.56 -14.03
N LEU A 120 -13.39 0.17 -14.69
CA LEU A 120 -13.27 0.36 -16.14
C LEU A 120 -14.08 -0.71 -16.87
N LEU A 121 -15.26 -0.33 -17.35
CA LEU A 121 -16.16 -1.17 -18.13
C LEU A 121 -16.36 -0.53 -19.50
N LEU A 122 -15.55 -0.93 -20.49
CA LEU A 122 -15.64 -0.41 -21.85
C LEU A 122 -15.99 -1.54 -22.83
N PRO A 123 -17.03 -1.36 -23.68
CA PRO A 123 -17.29 -2.28 -24.77
C PRO A 123 -16.15 -2.26 -25.78
N GLU A 124 -15.79 -3.43 -26.30
CA GLU A 124 -14.69 -3.56 -27.27
C GLU A 124 -14.85 -2.61 -28.47
N GLU A 125 -16.09 -2.44 -28.91
CA GLU A 125 -16.45 -1.61 -30.07
C GLU A 125 -16.19 -0.12 -29.85
N ALA A 126 -16.22 0.36 -28.60
CA ALA A 126 -16.05 1.78 -28.25
C ALA A 126 -14.65 2.12 -27.70
N LYS A 127 -13.77 1.14 -27.51
CA LYS A 127 -12.44 1.35 -26.91
C LYS A 127 -11.57 2.39 -27.62
N LYS A 128 -11.70 2.53 -28.93
CA LYS A 128 -10.91 3.50 -29.73
C LYS A 128 -11.48 4.92 -29.70
N GLU A 129 -12.73 5.06 -29.32
CA GLU A 129 -13.45 6.34 -29.33
C GLU A 129 -13.49 6.99 -27.94
N ILE A 130 -13.22 6.22 -26.88
CA ILE A 130 -13.24 6.69 -25.49
C ILE A 130 -11.81 6.78 -24.95
N PHE A 131 -11.41 7.96 -24.55
CA PHE A 131 -10.10 8.19 -23.95
C PHE A 131 -10.14 7.90 -22.44
N VAL A 132 -9.36 6.92 -21.97
CA VAL A 132 -9.34 6.53 -20.55
C VAL A 132 -8.36 7.40 -19.79
N VAL A 133 -8.85 7.98 -18.70
CA VAL A 133 -8.04 8.75 -17.74
C VAL A 133 -8.19 8.11 -16.37
N GLU A 134 -7.10 7.65 -15.82
CA GLU A 134 -7.01 7.32 -14.40
C GLU A 134 -6.88 8.62 -13.59
N TYR A 135 -7.85 8.88 -12.70
CA TYR A 135 -7.85 10.10 -11.91
C TYR A 135 -7.10 9.86 -10.60
N GLU A 136 -5.96 10.50 -10.49
CA GLU A 136 -5.03 10.30 -9.38
C GLU A 136 -5.65 10.74 -8.04
N LEU A 137 -5.32 10.03 -6.96
CA LEU A 137 -5.68 10.40 -5.59
C LEU A 137 -5.09 11.77 -5.23
N PRO A 138 -5.59 12.43 -4.16
CA PRO A 138 -5.08 13.72 -3.73
C PRO A 138 -3.57 13.72 -3.51
N ASP A 139 -2.88 14.68 -4.10
CA ASP A 139 -1.47 14.92 -3.88
C ASP A 139 -1.23 15.63 -2.53
N GLU A 140 0.03 15.76 -2.12
CA GLU A 140 0.40 16.39 -0.86
C GLU A 140 -0.18 17.82 -0.73
N GLY A 141 -0.16 18.62 -1.80
CA GLY A 141 -0.70 19.95 -1.79
C GLY A 141 -2.22 20.00 -1.65
N GLU A 142 -2.93 19.03 -2.21
CA GLU A 142 -4.38 18.88 -2.03
C GLU A 142 -4.72 18.41 -0.62
N ILE A 143 -3.95 17.47 -0.06
CA ILE A 143 -4.12 17.00 1.32
C ILE A 143 -3.91 18.16 2.31
N LEU A 144 -2.84 18.93 2.14
CA LEU A 144 -2.56 20.11 2.98
C LEU A 144 -3.70 21.13 2.92
N ARG A 145 -4.25 21.40 1.73
CA ARG A 145 -5.42 22.29 1.58
C ARG A 145 -6.65 21.79 2.32
N ILE A 146 -6.90 20.47 2.33
CA ILE A 146 -8.00 19.86 3.09
C ILE A 146 -7.76 20.02 4.58
N LEU A 147 -6.55 19.72 5.07
CA LEU A 147 -6.15 19.91 6.46
C LEU A 147 -6.33 21.37 6.92
N GLU A 148 -5.77 22.32 6.18
CA GLU A 148 -5.91 23.76 6.47
C GLU A 148 -7.37 24.24 6.47
N GLY A 149 -8.16 23.74 5.51
CA GLY A 149 -9.58 24.08 5.40
C GLY A 149 -10.37 23.64 6.62
N HIS A 150 -10.09 22.47 7.18
CA HIS A 150 -10.71 21.96 8.40
C HIS A 150 -10.25 22.71 9.65
N MET A 151 -8.95 23.04 9.73
CA MET A 151 -8.40 23.78 10.86
C MET A 151 -8.93 25.22 10.93
N LYS A 152 -8.96 25.93 9.80
CA LYS A 152 -9.52 27.29 9.72
C LYS A 152 -10.99 27.34 10.17
N LYS A 153 -11.79 26.35 9.82
CA LYS A 153 -13.21 26.26 10.25
C LYS A 153 -13.38 26.13 11.77
N ARG A 154 -12.36 25.65 12.47
CA ARG A 154 -12.39 25.37 13.92
C ARG A 154 -11.54 26.30 14.76
N GLY A 155 -10.98 27.37 14.18
CA GLY A 155 -10.14 28.34 14.89
C GLY A 155 -8.78 27.79 15.32
N GLY A 156 -8.30 26.74 14.66
CA GLY A 156 -6.98 26.15 14.92
C GLY A 156 -5.83 27.06 14.52
N GLN A 157 -4.67 26.90 15.17
CA GLN A 157 -3.45 27.64 14.87
C GLN A 157 -2.88 27.24 13.51
N ALA A 158 -2.08 28.13 12.91
CA ALA A 158 -1.35 27.82 11.68
C ALA A 158 -0.48 26.58 11.87
N LEU A 159 -0.49 25.69 10.87
CA LEU A 159 0.25 24.44 10.91
C LEU A 159 1.76 24.70 10.88
N ASP A 160 2.52 24.04 11.76
CA ASP A 160 3.94 23.86 11.55
C ASP A 160 4.19 23.04 10.28
N ASP A 161 5.12 23.49 9.44
CA ASP A 161 5.40 22.90 8.13
C ASP A 161 5.81 21.42 8.25
N THR A 162 6.58 21.07 9.27
CA THR A 162 7.06 19.71 9.52
C THR A 162 5.91 18.76 9.94
N ALA A 163 5.09 19.20 10.89
CA ALA A 163 3.93 18.45 11.35
C ALA A 163 2.90 18.27 10.22
N SER A 164 2.65 19.31 9.44
CA SER A 164 1.73 19.28 8.30
C SER A 164 2.16 18.29 7.23
N LYS A 165 3.43 18.27 6.85
CA LYS A 165 3.99 17.31 5.88
C LYS A 165 3.90 15.88 6.39
N ARG A 166 4.20 15.67 7.68
CA ARG A 166 4.07 14.35 8.31
C ARG A 166 2.63 13.83 8.28
N MET A 167 1.65 14.70 8.59
CA MET A 167 0.23 14.38 8.52
C MET A 167 -0.23 14.11 7.09
N ALA A 168 0.22 14.94 6.13
CA ALA A 168 -0.10 14.73 4.73
C ALA A 168 0.42 13.39 4.21
N LEU A 169 1.63 13.00 4.61
CA LEU A 169 2.18 11.67 4.29
C LEU A 169 1.34 10.54 4.89
N ALA A 170 0.88 10.68 6.14
CA ALA A 170 0.01 9.70 6.80
C ALA A 170 -1.34 9.55 6.08
N LEU A 171 -1.91 10.63 5.57
CA LEU A 171 -3.19 10.66 4.86
C LEU A 171 -3.08 10.27 3.38
N ARG A 172 -1.88 10.20 2.84
CA ARG A 172 -1.65 9.88 1.43
C ARG A 172 -2.22 8.50 1.08
N GLY A 173 -2.87 8.40 -0.09
CA GLY A 173 -3.53 7.18 -0.55
C GLY A 173 -4.99 7.05 -0.16
N LEU A 174 -5.53 7.98 0.59
CA LEU A 174 -6.96 8.12 0.84
C LEU A 174 -7.59 9.04 -0.22
N THR A 175 -8.86 8.83 -0.50
CA THR A 175 -9.67 9.76 -1.28
C THR A 175 -9.87 11.08 -0.54
N ALA A 176 -10.23 12.16 -1.25
CA ALA A 176 -10.46 13.46 -0.61
C ALA A 176 -11.60 13.40 0.43
N ASP A 177 -12.63 12.60 0.19
CA ASP A 177 -13.74 12.42 1.11
C ASP A 177 -13.31 11.62 2.36
N GLU A 178 -12.51 10.56 2.19
CA GLU A 178 -11.93 9.81 3.31
C GLU A 178 -11.00 10.70 4.15
N ILE A 179 -10.13 11.48 3.51
CA ILE A 179 -9.29 12.47 4.20
C ILE A 179 -10.15 13.44 4.99
N GLY A 180 -11.21 13.96 4.37
CA GLY A 180 -12.17 14.85 5.03
C GLY A 180 -12.80 14.23 6.27
N HIS A 181 -13.20 12.96 6.20
CA HIS A 181 -13.79 12.22 7.32
C HIS A 181 -12.78 11.98 8.45
N VAL A 182 -11.57 11.50 8.11
CA VAL A 182 -10.49 11.28 9.10
C VAL A 182 -10.16 12.58 9.82
N VAL A 183 -9.90 13.64 9.05
CA VAL A 183 -9.56 14.96 9.59
C VAL A 183 -10.70 15.52 10.44
N ALA A 184 -11.95 15.42 9.98
CA ALA A 184 -13.11 15.88 10.74
C ALA A 184 -13.25 15.13 12.07
N LYS A 185 -12.99 13.82 12.09
CA LYS A 185 -13.07 12.97 13.29
C LYS A 185 -11.96 13.32 14.27
N VAL A 186 -10.70 13.35 13.83
CA VAL A 186 -9.52 13.64 14.66
C VAL A 186 -9.62 15.04 15.27
N PHE A 187 -10.07 16.04 14.50
CA PHE A 187 -10.26 17.40 14.97
C PHE A 187 -11.63 17.68 15.63
N ALA A 188 -12.49 16.65 15.78
CA ALA A 188 -13.74 16.84 16.51
C ALA A 188 -13.50 17.25 17.98
N GLN A 189 -12.43 16.74 18.57
CA GLN A 189 -12.06 16.92 19.97
C GLN A 189 -10.72 17.60 20.18
N ARG A 190 -10.03 18.04 19.09
CA ARG A 190 -8.67 18.56 19.12
C ARG A 190 -8.55 19.86 18.30
N THR A 191 -7.62 20.71 18.69
CA THR A 191 -7.31 21.96 17.99
C THR A 191 -5.86 22.00 17.48
N ALA A 192 -5.03 21.03 17.83
CA ALA A 192 -3.62 20.94 17.47
C ALA A 192 -3.30 19.63 16.75
N LEU A 193 -2.24 19.67 15.92
CA LEU A 193 -1.61 18.52 15.27
C LEU A 193 -0.48 17.99 16.15
N ASP A 194 -0.83 17.31 17.21
CA ASP A 194 0.10 16.66 18.13
C ASP A 194 0.38 15.19 17.72
N GLU A 195 1.24 14.51 18.49
CA GLU A 195 1.56 13.10 18.26
C GLU A 195 0.33 12.20 18.42
N GLU A 196 -0.61 12.55 19.31
CA GLU A 196 -1.84 11.77 19.49
C GLU A 196 -2.75 11.90 18.28
N ALA A 197 -2.88 13.10 17.69
CA ALA A 197 -3.61 13.30 16.44
C ALA A 197 -3.00 12.47 15.29
N PHE A 198 -1.68 12.41 15.22
CA PHE A 198 -0.97 11.58 14.25
C PHE A 198 -1.28 10.08 14.41
N GLN A 199 -1.22 9.58 15.64
CA GLN A 199 -1.54 8.17 15.93
C GLN A 199 -3.00 7.84 15.61
N GLU A 200 -3.92 8.77 15.87
CA GLU A 200 -5.34 8.59 15.53
C GLU A 200 -5.57 8.55 14.01
N ILE A 201 -4.90 9.41 13.23
CA ILE A 201 -4.91 9.36 11.76
C ILE A 201 -4.43 8.00 11.26
N LEU A 202 -3.33 7.49 11.81
CA LEU A 202 -2.78 6.19 11.43
C LEU A 202 -3.74 5.04 11.75
N ALA A 203 -4.40 5.10 12.92
CA ALA A 203 -5.39 4.09 13.32
C ALA A 203 -6.62 4.09 12.40
N GLU A 204 -7.12 5.27 12.02
CA GLU A 204 -8.23 5.38 11.08
C GLU A 204 -7.85 4.84 9.69
N LYS A 205 -6.66 5.18 9.22
CA LYS A 205 -6.14 4.65 7.93
C LYS A 205 -6.00 3.12 7.96
N GLU A 206 -5.49 2.56 9.05
CA GLU A 206 -5.41 1.10 9.25
C GLU A 206 -6.80 0.47 9.13
N GLN A 207 -7.80 1.07 9.79
CA GLN A 207 -9.16 0.57 9.76
C GLN A 207 -9.81 0.67 8.37
N MET A 208 -9.54 1.74 7.62
CA MET A 208 -10.04 1.91 6.26
C MET A 208 -9.39 0.92 5.29
N SER A 209 -8.07 0.74 5.38
CA SER A 209 -7.33 -0.21 4.55
C SER A 209 -7.82 -1.65 4.71
N LYS A 210 -8.22 -2.07 5.91
CA LYS A 210 -8.78 -3.41 6.15
C LYS A 210 -10.05 -3.72 5.35
N LYS A 211 -10.79 -2.71 4.91
CA LYS A 211 -11.99 -2.90 4.06
C LYS A 211 -11.66 -3.35 2.64
N GLU A 212 -10.48 -3.04 2.13
CA GLU A 212 -10.04 -3.46 0.80
C GLU A 212 -9.63 -4.93 0.74
N GLY A 213 -9.31 -5.55 1.89
CA GLY A 213 -9.14 -6.98 2.09
C GLY A 213 -7.84 -7.58 1.53
N VAL A 214 -7.19 -6.94 0.55
CA VAL A 214 -6.01 -7.47 -0.15
C VAL A 214 -4.74 -6.71 0.22
N LEU A 215 -4.86 -5.40 0.45
CA LEU A 215 -3.76 -4.50 0.78
C LEU A 215 -4.00 -3.89 2.16
N GLU A 216 -3.17 -4.23 3.14
CA GLU A 216 -3.29 -3.76 4.52
C GLU A 216 -2.23 -2.70 4.82
N PHE A 217 -2.67 -1.55 5.32
CA PHE A 217 -1.73 -0.56 5.87
C PHE A 217 -1.20 -1.04 7.23
N VAL A 218 0.12 -1.03 7.38
CA VAL A 218 0.80 -1.42 8.61
C VAL A 218 1.36 -0.16 9.29
N PRO A 219 0.81 0.24 10.45
CA PRO A 219 1.28 1.44 11.12
C PRO A 219 2.72 1.28 11.66
N PRO A 220 3.52 2.36 11.70
CA PRO A 220 4.90 2.35 12.16
C PRO A 220 4.97 2.24 13.69
N ARG A 221 4.95 1.00 14.21
CA ARG A 221 4.96 0.71 15.66
C ARG A 221 6.32 0.22 16.16
N PHE A 222 7.23 -0.13 15.26
CA PHE A 222 8.52 -0.75 15.60
C PHE A 222 9.66 0.12 15.11
N SER A 223 10.65 0.33 15.96
CA SER A 223 11.88 1.03 15.63
C SER A 223 13.00 0.04 15.28
N ILE A 224 14.11 0.55 14.75
CA ILE A 224 15.25 -0.30 14.39
C ILE A 224 15.95 -0.89 15.63
N GLU A 225 15.75 -0.28 16.79
CA GLU A 225 16.23 -0.72 18.10
C GLU A 225 15.44 -1.92 18.63
N ASP A 226 14.23 -2.14 18.13
CA ASP A 226 13.40 -3.30 18.48
C ASP A 226 13.88 -4.62 17.87
N ILE A 227 14.93 -4.58 17.07
CA ILE A 227 15.55 -5.76 16.45
C ILE A 227 16.93 -5.96 17.06
N GLY A 228 17.16 -7.11 17.68
CA GLY A 228 18.50 -7.54 18.06
C GLY A 228 19.30 -8.00 16.85
N GLY A 229 20.57 -7.59 16.74
CA GLY A 229 21.42 -7.97 15.62
C GLY A 229 21.13 -7.24 14.31
N TYR A 230 21.29 -7.95 13.19
CA TYR A 230 21.07 -7.47 11.83
C TYR A 230 21.95 -6.28 11.41
N ASP A 231 23.16 -6.17 11.89
CA ASP A 231 24.03 -5.00 11.66
C ASP A 231 24.30 -4.73 10.18
N THR A 232 24.46 -5.77 9.37
CA THR A 232 24.69 -5.65 7.93
C THR A 232 23.45 -5.10 7.23
N LEU A 233 22.26 -5.64 7.55
CA LEU A 233 20.99 -5.17 7.03
C LEU A 233 20.70 -3.73 7.46
N LYS A 234 20.88 -3.42 8.76
CA LYS A 234 20.70 -2.06 9.30
C LYS A 234 21.59 -1.05 8.60
N GLY A 235 22.86 -1.40 8.39
CA GLY A 235 23.83 -0.56 7.66
C GLY A 235 23.41 -0.36 6.20
N TRP A 236 22.91 -1.40 5.54
CA TRP A 236 22.42 -1.34 4.16
C TRP A 236 21.20 -0.43 4.01
N LEU A 237 20.24 -0.55 4.94
CA LEU A 237 19.03 0.27 4.96
C LEU A 237 19.33 1.75 5.22
N LYS A 238 20.20 2.06 6.20
CA LYS A 238 20.60 3.45 6.51
C LYS A 238 21.23 4.15 5.31
N LYS A 239 22.09 3.46 4.55
CA LYS A 239 22.73 4.03 3.35
C LYS A 239 21.73 4.36 2.23
N ARG A 240 20.56 3.71 2.20
CA ARG A 240 19.55 3.86 1.14
C ARG A 240 18.37 4.75 1.51
N GLN A 241 18.28 5.16 2.75
CA GLN A 241 17.22 6.05 3.23
C GLN A 241 17.08 7.32 2.39
N ALA A 242 18.19 7.96 2.03
CA ALA A 242 18.20 9.19 1.25
C ALA A 242 17.80 9.03 -0.23
N LEU A 243 17.70 7.78 -0.73
CA LEU A 243 17.41 7.52 -2.13
C LEU A 243 15.92 7.58 -2.49
N PHE A 244 15.04 7.61 -1.47
CA PHE A 244 13.59 7.77 -1.66
C PHE A 244 13.18 9.24 -1.62
N SER A 245 13.88 10.07 -2.35
CA SER A 245 13.64 11.50 -2.47
C SER A 245 13.61 11.94 -3.93
N LYS A 246 12.97 13.08 -4.19
CA LYS A 246 12.91 13.66 -5.52
C LYS A 246 14.31 14.13 -5.97
N GLU A 247 15.12 14.60 -5.04
CA GLU A 247 16.49 15.05 -5.29
C GLU A 247 17.39 13.92 -5.81
N ALA A 248 17.22 12.70 -5.27
CA ALA A 248 17.95 11.52 -5.74
C ALA A 248 17.53 11.12 -7.17
N LEU A 249 16.22 11.22 -7.48
CA LEU A 249 15.69 11.00 -8.83
C LEU A 249 16.25 12.02 -9.83
N ASP A 250 16.22 13.29 -9.48
CA ASP A 250 16.72 14.38 -10.33
C ASP A 250 18.25 14.29 -10.55
N ALA A 251 18.98 13.69 -9.58
CA ALA A 251 20.39 13.39 -9.69
C ALA A 251 20.68 12.13 -10.54
N GLY A 252 19.66 11.45 -11.07
CA GLY A 252 19.82 10.24 -11.90
C GLY A 252 20.29 9.00 -11.13
N ILE A 253 20.14 8.98 -9.78
CA ILE A 253 20.52 7.83 -8.96
C ILE A 253 19.40 6.78 -9.05
N PRO A 254 19.74 5.50 -9.37
CA PRO A 254 18.72 4.46 -9.47
C PRO A 254 18.02 4.24 -8.11
N ILE A 255 16.71 4.24 -8.15
CA ILE A 255 15.86 3.96 -6.97
C ILE A 255 16.02 2.49 -6.58
N PRO A 256 16.26 2.19 -5.31
CA PRO A 256 16.25 0.81 -4.84
C PRO A 256 14.89 0.15 -5.11
N LYS A 257 14.92 -1.03 -5.74
CA LYS A 257 13.71 -1.78 -6.12
C LYS A 257 13.13 -2.56 -4.95
N GLY A 258 14.01 -3.20 -4.17
CA GLY A 258 13.59 -3.98 -3.03
C GLY A 258 14.66 -4.87 -2.45
N LEU A 259 14.32 -5.51 -1.33
CA LEU A 259 15.11 -6.54 -0.68
C LEU A 259 14.29 -7.81 -0.46
N LEU A 260 14.98 -8.94 -0.41
CA LEU A 260 14.43 -10.22 -0.01
C LEU A 260 15.13 -10.70 1.26
N LEU A 261 14.36 -10.90 2.34
CA LEU A 261 14.82 -11.52 3.59
C LEU A 261 14.44 -12.99 3.57
N MET A 262 15.42 -13.87 3.47
CA MET A 262 15.21 -15.31 3.51
C MET A 262 15.93 -15.93 4.68
N GLY A 263 15.46 -17.05 5.18
CA GLY A 263 16.14 -17.75 6.25
C GLY A 263 15.22 -18.42 7.26
N ILE A 264 15.76 -18.70 8.44
CA ILE A 264 15.13 -19.53 9.46
C ILE A 264 13.88 -18.84 10.03
N SER A 265 12.81 -19.61 10.22
CA SER A 265 11.57 -19.11 10.81
C SER A 265 11.79 -18.66 12.27
N GLY A 266 11.02 -17.66 12.72
CA GLY A 266 11.12 -17.14 14.08
C GLY A 266 12.35 -16.24 14.35
N CYS A 267 13.20 -15.96 13.35
CA CYS A 267 14.37 -15.10 13.51
C CYS A 267 14.11 -13.60 13.29
N GLY A 268 12.87 -13.13 13.13
CA GLY A 268 12.53 -11.70 13.08
C GLY A 268 12.48 -11.06 11.71
N LYS A 269 12.40 -11.83 10.60
CA LYS A 269 12.30 -11.29 9.22
C LYS A 269 11.17 -10.29 9.03
N SER A 270 9.96 -10.66 9.42
CA SER A 270 8.76 -9.80 9.30
C SER A 270 8.85 -8.57 10.21
N LEU A 271 9.50 -8.69 11.38
CA LEU A 271 9.78 -7.55 12.25
C LEU A 271 10.76 -6.58 11.58
N ALA A 272 11.81 -7.09 10.92
CA ALA A 272 12.78 -6.27 10.19
C ALA A 272 12.12 -5.47 9.07
N VAL A 273 11.16 -6.06 8.32
CA VAL A 273 10.40 -5.32 7.29
C VAL A 273 9.60 -4.19 7.94
N LYS A 274 8.93 -4.43 9.07
CA LYS A 274 8.13 -3.40 9.76
C LYS A 274 8.97 -2.19 10.19
N THR A 275 10.25 -2.38 10.54
CA THR A 275 11.11 -1.27 10.93
C THR A 275 11.59 -0.40 9.77
N ILE A 276 11.50 -0.88 8.52
CA ILE A 276 11.87 -0.08 7.34
C ILE A 276 10.98 1.15 7.24
N SER A 277 9.68 1.00 7.49
CA SER A 277 8.73 2.13 7.43
C SER A 277 9.08 3.25 8.40
N THR A 278 9.43 2.90 9.63
CA THR A 278 9.84 3.87 10.66
C THR A 278 11.19 4.48 10.32
N LEU A 279 12.18 3.66 9.92
CA LEU A 279 13.51 4.14 9.57
C LEU A 279 13.49 5.13 8.40
N TRP A 280 12.69 4.85 7.37
CA TRP A 280 12.62 5.68 6.16
C TRP A 280 11.49 6.69 6.20
N ASN A 281 10.65 6.65 7.23
CA ASN A 281 9.44 7.47 7.35
C ASN A 281 8.52 7.34 6.13
N LEU A 282 8.31 6.09 5.67
CA LEU A 282 7.47 5.75 4.54
C LEU A 282 6.29 4.88 4.99
N PRO A 283 5.11 5.02 4.39
CA PRO A 283 3.98 4.13 4.66
C PRO A 283 4.31 2.70 4.23
N LEU A 284 3.94 1.73 5.07
CA LEU A 284 4.10 0.30 4.83
C LEU A 284 2.75 -0.32 4.50
N PHE A 285 2.67 -1.01 3.38
CA PHE A 285 1.50 -1.79 2.98
C PHE A 285 1.88 -3.26 2.88
N ARG A 286 1.09 -4.12 3.54
CA ARG A 286 1.23 -5.57 3.41
C ARG A 286 0.26 -6.08 2.35
N LEU A 287 0.79 -6.82 1.38
CA LEU A 287 -0.01 -7.54 0.41
C LEU A 287 -0.33 -8.94 0.93
N ASP A 288 -1.61 -9.23 1.12
CA ASP A 288 -2.08 -10.55 1.52
C ASP A 288 -2.30 -11.42 0.28
N MET A 289 -1.34 -12.32 0.01
CA MET A 289 -1.42 -13.22 -1.13
C MET A 289 -2.59 -14.20 -1.01
N ASN A 290 -2.98 -14.63 0.20
CA ASN A 290 -4.13 -15.52 0.39
C ASN A 290 -5.43 -14.81 0.01
N ALA A 291 -5.58 -13.54 0.41
CA ALA A 291 -6.71 -12.72 0.01
C ALA A 291 -6.76 -12.49 -1.51
N VAL A 292 -5.60 -12.31 -2.17
CA VAL A 292 -5.51 -12.22 -3.64
C VAL A 292 -6.05 -13.49 -4.30
N PHE A 293 -5.57 -14.67 -3.87
CA PHE A 293 -5.98 -15.95 -4.45
C PHE A 293 -7.43 -16.35 -4.13
N GLY A 294 -8.01 -15.78 -3.07
CA GLY A 294 -9.41 -16.00 -2.69
C GLY A 294 -10.42 -15.23 -3.54
N THR A 295 -9.98 -14.41 -4.50
CA THR A 295 -10.88 -13.63 -5.38
C THR A 295 -11.20 -14.37 -6.68
N ASP A 296 -12.32 -14.02 -7.33
CA ASP A 296 -12.75 -14.60 -8.62
C ASP A 296 -11.72 -14.34 -9.74
N ASN A 297 -10.96 -13.25 -9.66
CA ASN A 297 -9.92 -12.91 -10.63
C ASN A 297 -8.63 -12.45 -9.92
N PRO A 298 -7.81 -13.40 -9.46
CA PRO A 298 -6.60 -13.12 -8.69
C PRO A 298 -5.59 -12.24 -9.42
N GLU A 299 -5.43 -12.42 -10.74
CA GLU A 299 -4.48 -11.65 -11.54
C GLU A 299 -4.85 -10.16 -11.60
N SER A 300 -6.12 -9.84 -11.89
CA SER A 300 -6.57 -8.46 -11.94
C SER A 300 -6.55 -7.80 -10.55
N THR A 301 -6.86 -8.57 -9.51
CA THR A 301 -6.82 -8.11 -8.11
C THR A 301 -5.40 -7.79 -7.67
N PHE A 302 -4.44 -8.65 -8.01
CA PHE A 302 -3.03 -8.44 -7.74
C PHE A 302 -2.48 -7.18 -8.45
N LEU A 303 -2.73 -7.05 -9.75
CA LEU A 303 -2.29 -5.87 -10.52
C LEU A 303 -2.92 -4.58 -9.99
N ARG A 304 -4.19 -4.62 -9.58
CA ARG A 304 -4.86 -3.47 -8.95
C ARG A 304 -4.21 -3.10 -7.62
N ALA A 305 -3.86 -4.07 -6.77
CA ALA A 305 -3.15 -3.82 -5.54
C ALA A 305 -1.79 -3.15 -5.77
N LEU A 306 -1.02 -3.61 -6.77
CA LEU A 306 0.25 -2.96 -7.13
C LEU A 306 0.05 -1.51 -7.57
N ARG A 307 -0.95 -1.23 -8.42
CA ARG A 307 -1.28 0.15 -8.83
C ARG A 307 -1.70 1.02 -7.65
N SER A 308 -2.46 0.48 -6.71
CA SER A 308 -2.85 1.21 -5.48
C SER A 308 -1.62 1.62 -4.67
N VAL A 309 -0.60 0.76 -4.56
CA VAL A 309 0.66 1.12 -3.88
C VAL A 309 1.46 2.15 -4.68
N GLU A 310 1.50 2.05 -6.00
CA GLU A 310 2.16 3.06 -6.85
C GLU A 310 1.52 4.45 -6.69
N ALA A 311 0.21 4.51 -6.60
CA ALA A 311 -0.54 5.77 -6.42
C ALA A 311 -0.20 6.46 -5.08
N VAL A 312 0.19 5.71 -4.06
CA VAL A 312 0.58 6.24 -2.74
C VAL A 312 2.08 6.42 -2.57
N SER A 313 2.87 6.18 -3.63
CA SER A 313 4.33 6.31 -3.57
C SER A 313 4.79 7.72 -3.16
N PRO A 314 5.89 7.88 -2.39
CA PRO A 314 6.83 6.84 -1.98
C PRO A 314 6.26 5.93 -0.88
N ALA A 315 6.43 4.61 -0.99
CA ALA A 315 5.87 3.63 -0.08
C ALA A 315 6.73 2.35 -0.01
N VAL A 316 6.54 1.58 1.05
CA VAL A 316 7.08 0.22 1.19
C VAL A 316 5.96 -0.79 0.96
N LEU A 317 6.16 -1.72 0.04
CA LEU A 317 5.29 -2.88 -0.17
C LEU A 317 5.92 -4.10 0.49
N TRP A 318 5.22 -4.66 1.47
CA TRP A 318 5.63 -5.89 2.15
C TRP A 318 4.87 -7.08 1.58
N ILE A 319 5.62 -8.09 1.14
CA ILE A 319 5.07 -9.39 0.74
C ILE A 319 5.64 -10.42 1.71
N ASP A 320 4.79 -10.90 2.61
CA ASP A 320 5.17 -11.93 3.57
C ASP A 320 5.08 -13.33 2.94
N GLU A 321 6.04 -14.18 3.22
CA GLU A 321 6.11 -15.55 2.71
C GLU A 321 5.84 -15.63 1.19
N ILE A 322 6.64 -14.88 0.42
CA ILE A 322 6.47 -14.76 -1.04
C ILE A 322 6.41 -16.12 -1.75
N GLU A 323 7.02 -17.15 -1.16
CA GLU A 323 6.98 -18.52 -1.66
C GLU A 323 5.58 -19.13 -1.68
N MET A 324 4.66 -18.66 -0.84
CA MET A 324 3.27 -19.13 -0.85
C MET A 324 2.54 -18.76 -2.13
N GLY A 325 2.88 -17.60 -2.70
CA GLY A 325 2.38 -17.16 -4.01
C GLY A 325 3.06 -17.85 -5.20
N VAL A 326 4.10 -18.67 -4.96
CA VAL A 326 4.94 -19.26 -6.01
C VAL A 326 4.95 -20.80 -5.97
N GLY A 327 4.45 -21.40 -4.88
CA GLY A 327 4.50 -22.85 -4.65
C GLY A 327 3.87 -23.71 -5.74
N GLY A 328 3.01 -23.14 -6.58
CA GLY A 328 2.44 -23.79 -7.77
C GLY A 328 3.30 -23.73 -9.05
N TYR A 329 4.48 -23.10 -9.00
CA TYR A 329 5.34 -22.92 -10.18
C TYR A 329 6.04 -24.22 -10.64
N LYS A 330 6.14 -25.24 -9.76
CA LYS A 330 6.74 -26.55 -10.11
C LYS A 330 5.61 -27.54 -10.45
N GLU A 331 5.70 -28.11 -11.67
CA GLU A 331 4.96 -29.24 -12.24
C GLU A 331 3.49 -29.44 -11.75
N GLY A 332 2.53 -28.88 -12.48
CA GLY A 332 1.10 -29.10 -12.26
C GLY A 332 0.37 -28.02 -11.44
N GLY A 333 1.03 -26.92 -11.11
CA GLY A 333 0.43 -25.81 -10.37
C GLY A 333 -0.55 -24.96 -11.21
N ASP A 334 -1.41 -24.21 -10.54
CA ASP A 334 -2.39 -23.32 -11.14
C ASP A 334 -1.72 -22.31 -12.08
N ALA A 335 -2.13 -22.30 -13.35
CA ALA A 335 -1.63 -21.36 -14.36
C ALA A 335 -1.79 -19.88 -13.96
N SER A 336 -2.75 -19.58 -13.08
CA SER A 336 -2.98 -18.24 -12.52
C SER A 336 -1.81 -17.80 -11.62
N MET A 337 -1.29 -18.68 -10.76
CA MET A 337 -0.13 -18.38 -9.91
C MET A 337 1.11 -18.03 -10.73
N SER A 338 1.38 -18.81 -11.78
CA SER A 338 2.52 -18.54 -12.67
C SER A 338 2.41 -17.19 -13.39
N ARG A 339 1.19 -16.81 -13.82
CA ARG A 339 0.96 -15.50 -14.47
C ARG A 339 1.12 -14.34 -13.48
N ILE A 340 0.54 -14.44 -12.28
CA ILE A 340 0.67 -13.42 -11.22
C ILE A 340 2.14 -13.21 -10.90
N PHE A 341 2.88 -14.30 -10.72
CA PHE A 341 4.29 -14.23 -10.37
C PHE A 341 5.15 -13.62 -11.51
N SER A 342 4.91 -14.05 -12.75
CA SER A 342 5.60 -13.47 -13.92
C SER A 342 5.27 -11.98 -14.07
N GLY A 343 4.00 -11.58 -13.87
CA GLY A 343 3.57 -10.20 -13.85
C GLY A 343 4.25 -9.38 -12.75
N PHE A 344 4.39 -9.95 -11.55
CA PHE A 344 5.11 -9.32 -10.45
C PHE A 344 6.59 -9.08 -10.78
N LEU A 345 7.27 -10.08 -11.34
CA LEU A 345 8.69 -9.94 -11.69
C LEU A 345 8.91 -8.91 -12.79
N THR A 346 8.01 -8.85 -13.77
CA THR A 346 8.02 -7.82 -14.82
C THR A 346 7.79 -6.43 -14.19
N TRP A 347 6.77 -6.30 -13.36
CA TRP A 347 6.50 -5.05 -12.66
C TRP A 347 7.70 -4.60 -11.81
N MET A 348 8.33 -5.50 -11.05
CA MET A 348 9.53 -5.20 -10.26
C MET A 348 10.68 -4.66 -11.13
N GLN A 349 10.78 -5.13 -12.37
CA GLN A 349 11.83 -4.70 -13.30
C GLN A 349 11.53 -3.34 -13.92
N GLU A 350 10.25 -3.07 -14.26
CA GLU A 350 9.81 -1.92 -15.07
C GLU A 350 9.31 -0.74 -14.24
N LYS A 351 8.91 -0.95 -12.96
CA LYS A 351 8.33 0.10 -12.12
C LYS A 351 9.23 1.33 -12.05
N SER A 352 8.65 2.49 -12.27
CA SER A 352 9.27 3.81 -12.10
C SER A 352 8.81 4.53 -10.83
N ALA A 353 7.73 4.06 -10.21
CA ALA A 353 7.22 4.61 -8.96
C ALA A 353 8.18 4.33 -7.79
N LEU A 354 8.24 5.27 -6.83
CA LEU A 354 9.03 5.17 -5.60
C LEU A 354 8.44 4.12 -4.63
N VAL A 355 8.29 2.88 -5.08
CA VAL A 355 7.83 1.76 -4.26
C VAL A 355 8.99 0.84 -3.95
N PHE A 356 9.30 0.66 -2.67
CA PHE A 356 10.29 -0.31 -2.22
C PHE A 356 9.63 -1.62 -1.84
N VAL A 357 10.05 -2.73 -2.42
CA VAL A 357 9.49 -4.04 -2.10
C VAL A 357 10.34 -4.74 -1.05
N ALA A 358 9.75 -5.06 0.08
CA ALA A 358 10.37 -5.86 1.12
C ALA A 358 9.67 -7.22 1.19
N ALA A 359 10.29 -8.26 0.68
CA ALA A 359 9.74 -9.61 0.68
C ALA A 359 10.41 -10.47 1.75
N THR A 360 9.64 -11.39 2.35
CA THR A 360 10.18 -12.42 3.27
C THR A 360 9.98 -13.81 2.66
N ALA A 361 10.87 -14.75 3.01
CA ALA A 361 10.74 -16.15 2.62
C ALA A 361 11.27 -17.09 3.69
N ASN A 362 10.53 -18.18 3.95
CA ASN A 362 10.91 -19.25 4.87
C ASN A 362 11.34 -20.53 4.12
N ARG A 363 10.66 -20.83 3.01
CA ARG A 363 10.85 -22.06 2.22
C ARG A 363 11.63 -21.77 0.94
N ILE A 364 12.92 -21.59 1.08
CA ILE A 364 13.81 -21.15 -0.01
C ILE A 364 13.76 -22.09 -1.23
N HIS A 365 13.59 -23.39 -1.02
CA HIS A 365 13.52 -24.39 -2.09
C HIS A 365 12.28 -24.24 -3.00
N LEU A 366 11.25 -23.51 -2.54
CA LEU A 366 10.07 -23.20 -3.34
C LEU A 366 10.26 -21.96 -4.22
N LEU A 367 11.27 -21.14 -3.94
CA LEU A 367 11.52 -19.92 -4.71
C LEU A 367 12.12 -20.24 -6.08
N PRO A 368 11.52 -19.74 -7.17
CA PRO A 368 12.13 -19.81 -8.50
C PRO A 368 13.45 -19.04 -8.54
N ALA A 369 14.41 -19.56 -9.33
CA ALA A 369 15.70 -18.90 -9.52
C ALA A 369 15.59 -17.47 -10.08
N GLU A 370 14.49 -17.21 -10.78
CA GLU A 370 14.17 -15.91 -11.37
C GLU A 370 14.04 -14.80 -10.33
N ILE A 371 13.58 -15.07 -9.11
CA ILE A 371 13.48 -14.09 -8.01
C ILE A 371 14.84 -13.50 -7.66
N ILE A 372 15.88 -14.35 -7.62
CA ILE A 372 17.22 -14.00 -7.16
C ILE A 372 18.03 -13.34 -8.28
N ARG A 373 17.50 -13.35 -9.51
CA ARG A 373 18.17 -12.77 -10.66
C ARG A 373 18.37 -11.27 -10.48
N LYS A 374 19.59 -10.78 -10.75
CA LYS A 374 19.93 -9.35 -10.67
C LYS A 374 18.93 -8.49 -11.46
N GLY A 375 18.58 -7.32 -10.93
CA GLY A 375 17.66 -6.36 -11.56
C GLY A 375 16.23 -6.42 -11.06
N ARG A 376 15.91 -7.32 -10.12
CA ARG A 376 14.60 -7.43 -9.46
C ARG A 376 14.67 -6.99 -7.99
N PHE A 377 15.34 -7.79 -7.14
CA PHE A 377 15.75 -7.33 -5.81
C PHE A 377 17.18 -6.82 -5.85
N ASP A 378 17.44 -5.71 -5.18
CA ASP A 378 18.78 -5.12 -5.11
C ASP A 378 19.70 -5.96 -4.23
N GLN A 379 19.12 -6.58 -3.19
CA GLN A 379 19.84 -7.42 -2.27
C GLN A 379 18.97 -8.56 -1.71
N VAL A 380 19.58 -9.72 -1.58
CA VAL A 380 19.05 -10.87 -0.87
C VAL A 380 19.85 -11.02 0.42
N PHE A 381 19.15 -11.02 1.55
CA PHE A 381 19.74 -11.24 2.86
C PHE A 381 19.33 -12.60 3.42
N PHE A 382 20.31 -13.30 3.96
CA PHE A 382 20.07 -14.50 4.75
C PHE A 382 20.00 -14.16 6.23
N VAL A 383 18.95 -14.64 6.87
CA VAL A 383 18.71 -14.50 8.30
C VAL A 383 18.94 -15.84 8.96
N ASP A 384 20.04 -15.94 9.68
CA ASP A 384 20.42 -17.12 10.45
C ASP A 384 19.84 -17.10 11.87
N LEU A 385 20.09 -18.15 12.63
CA LEU A 385 19.88 -18.15 14.08
C LEU A 385 20.76 -17.09 14.74
N PRO A 386 20.26 -16.40 15.77
CA PRO A 386 20.99 -15.34 16.43
C PRO A 386 22.25 -15.90 17.16
N ASN A 387 23.37 -15.19 17.03
CA ASN A 387 24.59 -15.46 17.77
C ASN A 387 24.43 -15.11 19.27
N GLU A 388 25.44 -15.35 20.09
CA GLU A 388 25.35 -15.12 21.54
C GLU A 388 25.03 -13.67 21.89
N GLU A 389 25.67 -12.70 21.22
CA GLU A 389 25.45 -11.27 21.48
C GLU A 389 24.07 -10.82 21.02
N GLU A 390 23.58 -11.31 19.88
CA GLU A 390 22.24 -11.06 19.40
C GLU A 390 21.18 -11.64 20.33
N ARG A 391 21.38 -12.85 20.88
CA ARG A 391 20.47 -13.41 21.88
C ARG A 391 20.40 -12.56 23.16
N LYS A 392 21.52 -11.99 23.63
CA LYS A 392 21.50 -11.03 24.74
C LYS A 392 20.63 -9.82 24.44
N GLN A 393 20.78 -9.23 23.23
CA GLN A 393 19.96 -8.11 22.79
C GLN A 393 18.48 -8.48 22.72
N ILE A 394 18.15 -9.66 22.19
CA ILE A 394 16.78 -10.16 22.11
C ILE A 394 16.17 -10.33 23.50
N PHE A 395 16.90 -10.94 24.46
CA PHE A 395 16.45 -11.01 25.85
C PHE A 395 16.20 -9.62 26.45
N GLN A 396 17.14 -8.66 26.27
CA GLN A 396 16.95 -7.29 26.74
C GLN A 396 15.66 -6.65 26.20
N ILE A 397 15.40 -6.82 24.91
CA ILE A 397 14.20 -6.26 24.26
C ILE A 397 12.94 -6.88 24.86
N HIS A 398 12.86 -8.22 24.93
CA HIS A 398 11.65 -8.89 25.41
C HIS A 398 11.42 -8.74 26.92
N LEU A 399 12.46 -8.71 27.73
CA LEU A 399 12.34 -8.38 29.14
C LEU A 399 11.76 -6.98 29.35
N LYS A 400 12.30 -5.96 28.66
CA LYS A 400 11.77 -4.58 28.72
C LYS A 400 10.30 -4.51 28.29
N ARG A 401 9.92 -5.19 27.20
CA ARG A 401 8.53 -5.24 26.72
C ARG A 401 7.58 -5.85 27.74
N ASN A 402 8.05 -6.82 28.52
CA ASN A 402 7.30 -7.46 29.59
C ASN A 402 7.48 -6.73 30.95
N ARG A 403 7.95 -5.48 30.95
CA ARG A 403 8.13 -4.64 32.15
C ARG A 403 9.09 -5.23 33.19
N CYS A 404 9.99 -6.08 32.72
CA CYS A 404 11.08 -6.62 33.55
C CYS A 404 12.35 -5.78 33.33
N ASP A 405 13.05 -5.43 34.40
CA ASP A 405 14.34 -4.75 34.29
C ASP A 405 15.44 -5.77 33.89
N PRO A 406 16.03 -5.63 32.67
CA PRO A 406 17.05 -6.57 32.20
C PRO A 406 18.31 -6.65 33.11
N ALA A 407 18.61 -5.60 33.88
CA ALA A 407 19.75 -5.57 34.79
C ALA A 407 19.63 -6.57 35.94
N ARG A 408 18.45 -7.11 36.18
CA ARG A 408 18.19 -8.10 37.25
C ARG A 408 18.43 -9.54 36.80
N PHE A 409 18.83 -9.79 35.54
CA PHE A 409 19.00 -11.09 34.93
C PHE A 409 20.42 -11.27 34.40
N ASP A 410 21.01 -12.44 34.57
CA ASP A 410 22.29 -12.79 33.93
C ASP A 410 22.08 -13.09 32.44
N LEU A 411 22.12 -12.03 31.61
CA LEU A 411 21.95 -12.15 30.18
C LEU A 411 23.06 -12.97 29.50
N VAL A 412 24.24 -13.06 30.11
CA VAL A 412 25.34 -13.87 29.58
C VAL A 412 25.01 -15.35 29.75
N PHE A 413 24.57 -15.73 30.96
CA PHE A 413 24.09 -17.08 31.20
C PHE A 413 22.93 -17.45 30.31
N LEU A 414 21.87 -16.63 30.25
CA LEU A 414 20.69 -16.86 29.45
C LEU A 414 21.02 -17.03 27.94
N SER A 415 21.95 -16.22 27.44
CA SER A 415 22.36 -16.31 26.02
C SER A 415 23.14 -17.60 25.73
N LYS A 416 23.93 -18.10 26.67
CA LYS A 416 24.65 -19.36 26.51
C LYS A 416 23.72 -20.58 26.65
N ALA A 417 22.80 -20.54 27.61
CA ALA A 417 21.81 -21.60 27.84
C ALA A 417 20.88 -21.79 26.67
N THR A 418 20.62 -20.72 25.90
CA THR A 418 19.74 -20.72 24.72
C THR A 418 20.50 -20.82 23.39
N LYS A 419 21.67 -21.47 23.36
CA LYS A 419 22.41 -21.73 22.12
C LYS A 419 21.53 -22.47 21.12
N GLY A 420 21.43 -21.92 19.88
CA GLY A 420 20.61 -22.50 18.82
C GLY A 420 19.14 -22.08 18.86
N TRP A 421 18.72 -21.26 19.81
CA TRP A 421 17.37 -20.72 19.84
C TRP A 421 17.19 -19.58 18.82
N ASN A 422 15.98 -19.47 18.25
CA ASN A 422 15.57 -18.34 17.44
C ASN A 422 14.97 -17.22 18.32
N GLY A 423 14.67 -16.07 17.69
CA GLY A 423 14.13 -14.92 18.41
C GLY A 423 12.72 -15.16 19.00
N ALA A 424 11.88 -15.91 18.30
CA ALA A 424 10.52 -16.21 18.76
C ALA A 424 10.52 -17.17 19.97
N GLU A 425 11.46 -18.10 20.03
CA GLU A 425 11.64 -18.99 21.20
C GLU A 425 12.06 -18.21 22.45
N ILE A 426 12.97 -17.25 22.29
CA ILE A 426 13.38 -16.36 23.38
C ILE A 426 12.19 -15.48 23.83
N GLU A 427 11.44 -14.90 22.91
CA GLU A 427 10.23 -14.15 23.22
C GLU A 427 9.25 -15.01 24.02
N GLN A 428 8.94 -16.20 23.52
CA GLN A 428 8.01 -17.12 24.17
C GLN A 428 8.47 -17.52 25.57
N ALA A 429 9.77 -17.74 25.78
CA ALA A 429 10.30 -18.05 27.10
C ALA A 429 10.08 -16.91 28.11
N VAL A 430 10.34 -15.67 27.69
CA VAL A 430 10.11 -14.49 28.54
C VAL A 430 8.61 -14.32 28.83
N VAL A 431 7.74 -14.49 27.82
CA VAL A 431 6.29 -14.41 27.99
C VAL A 431 5.77 -15.51 28.92
N SER A 432 6.24 -16.77 28.76
CA SER A 432 5.82 -17.88 29.62
C SER A 432 6.22 -17.64 31.09
N ALA A 433 7.47 -17.22 31.32
CA ALA A 433 7.93 -16.87 32.68
C ALA A 433 7.10 -15.71 33.26
N ALA A 434 6.74 -14.72 32.47
CA ALA A 434 5.91 -13.60 32.93
C ALA A 434 4.46 -14.04 33.25
N VAL A 435 3.86 -14.94 32.47
CA VAL A 435 2.52 -15.49 32.71
C VAL A 435 2.51 -16.30 34.01
N ASP A 436 3.48 -17.20 34.20
CA ASP A 436 3.57 -18.05 35.39
C ASP A 436 3.73 -17.20 36.66
N SER A 437 4.64 -16.24 36.62
CA SER A 437 4.90 -15.34 37.75
C SER A 437 3.68 -14.46 38.08
N TYR A 438 2.98 -13.99 37.05
CA TYR A 438 1.74 -13.22 37.24
C TYR A 438 0.63 -14.04 37.91
N ALA A 439 0.48 -15.31 37.52
CA ALA A 439 -0.46 -16.24 38.17
C ALA A 439 -0.16 -16.44 39.65
N GLU A 440 1.11 -16.44 40.00
CA GLU A 440 1.61 -16.52 41.41
C GLU A 440 1.63 -15.15 42.12
N LYS A 441 1.20 -14.07 41.45
CA LYS A 441 1.18 -12.69 42.00
C LYS A 441 2.54 -12.17 42.46
N ARG A 442 3.60 -12.55 41.75
CA ARG A 442 4.98 -12.11 42.04
C ARG A 442 5.69 -11.59 40.80
N ALA A 443 6.83 -10.98 40.98
CA ALA A 443 7.68 -10.55 39.87
C ALA A 443 8.37 -11.77 39.22
N VAL A 444 8.71 -11.64 37.94
CA VAL A 444 9.53 -12.63 37.21
C VAL A 444 10.91 -12.72 37.82
N THR A 445 11.38 -13.95 38.02
CA THR A 445 12.73 -14.25 38.52
C THR A 445 13.56 -14.96 37.44
N GLU A 446 14.85 -15.03 37.65
CA GLU A 446 15.75 -15.75 36.76
C GLU A 446 15.45 -17.26 36.74
N GLU A 447 15.03 -17.82 37.89
CA GLU A 447 14.63 -19.23 38.02
C GLU A 447 13.44 -19.60 37.15
N ASP A 448 12.50 -18.66 36.95
CA ASP A 448 11.37 -18.88 36.07
C ASP A 448 11.83 -19.05 34.63
N LEU A 449 12.77 -18.20 34.17
CA LEU A 449 13.36 -18.33 32.84
C LEU A 449 14.14 -19.63 32.70
N HIS A 450 14.94 -20.01 33.71
CA HIS A 450 15.69 -21.26 33.69
C HIS A 450 14.77 -22.47 33.58
N ARG A 451 13.63 -22.47 34.27
CA ARG A 451 12.64 -23.55 34.22
C ARG A 451 12.05 -23.67 32.82
N VAL A 452 11.67 -22.56 32.20
CA VAL A 452 11.11 -22.56 30.86
C VAL A 452 12.16 -22.99 29.82
N ILE A 453 13.39 -22.49 29.94
CA ILE A 453 14.49 -22.85 29.03
C ILE A 453 14.80 -24.35 29.12
N ALA A 454 14.85 -24.93 30.33
CA ALA A 454 15.11 -26.34 30.53
C ALA A 454 14.00 -27.26 29.96
N ALA A 455 12.77 -26.77 29.92
CA ALA A 455 11.62 -27.50 29.40
C ALA A 455 11.41 -27.39 27.85
N THR A 456 12.14 -26.49 27.20
CA THR A 456 11.92 -26.17 25.76
C THR A 456 12.97 -26.87 24.90
N VAL A 457 12.49 -27.61 23.87
CA VAL A 457 13.35 -28.17 22.81
C VAL A 457 13.39 -27.17 21.64
N PRO A 458 14.56 -26.64 21.30
CA PRO A 458 14.65 -25.60 20.26
C PRO A 458 14.41 -26.16 18.85
N LEU A 459 13.90 -25.30 17.97
CA LEU A 459 13.66 -25.59 16.56
C LEU A 459 14.93 -26.06 15.83
N SER A 460 16.09 -25.56 16.25
CA SER A 460 17.38 -25.94 15.69
C SER A 460 17.71 -27.42 15.87
N VAL A 461 17.12 -28.09 16.87
CA VAL A 461 17.25 -29.53 17.10
C VAL A 461 16.18 -30.30 16.31
N THR A 462 14.93 -29.85 16.39
CA THR A 462 13.81 -30.54 15.74
C THR A 462 13.83 -30.46 14.21
N MET A 463 14.46 -29.42 13.65
CA MET A 463 14.55 -29.15 12.21
C MET A 463 16.01 -29.04 11.72
N GLU A 464 16.93 -29.77 12.35
CA GLU A 464 18.38 -29.64 12.08
C GLU A 464 18.74 -29.83 10.60
N GLU A 465 18.20 -30.84 9.94
CA GLU A 465 18.49 -31.11 8.52
C GLU A 465 17.99 -30.00 7.60
N GLN A 466 16.80 -29.49 7.87
CA GLN A 466 16.24 -28.38 7.08
C GLN A 466 17.06 -27.09 7.24
N ILE A 467 17.49 -26.81 8.46
CA ILE A 467 18.32 -25.64 8.75
C ILE A 467 19.68 -25.78 8.04
N LYS A 468 20.31 -26.96 8.06
CA LYS A 468 21.55 -27.22 7.32
C LYS A 468 21.36 -27.01 5.81
N ALA A 469 20.29 -27.52 5.26
CA ALA A 469 19.98 -27.35 3.83
C ALA A 469 19.79 -25.87 3.44
N ILE A 470 19.06 -25.10 4.28
CA ILE A 470 18.84 -23.67 4.09
C ILE A 470 20.16 -22.89 4.13
N LYS A 471 21.02 -23.16 5.12
CA LYS A 471 22.35 -22.53 5.26
C LYS A 471 23.25 -22.82 4.07
N SER A 472 23.33 -24.07 3.65
CA SER A 472 24.13 -24.47 2.48
C SER A 472 23.66 -23.76 1.21
N TRP A 473 22.34 -23.68 0.99
CA TRP A 473 21.79 -22.99 -0.18
C TRP A 473 22.09 -21.47 -0.13
N ALA A 474 22.03 -20.84 1.02
CA ALA A 474 22.21 -19.40 1.19
C ALA A 474 23.67 -18.94 1.05
N HIS A 475 24.63 -19.82 1.37
CA HIS A 475 26.06 -19.50 1.47
C HIS A 475 26.60 -18.74 0.25
N ASP A 476 26.23 -19.17 -0.97
CA ASP A 476 26.72 -18.57 -2.21
C ASP A 476 25.74 -17.59 -2.86
N ARG A 477 24.55 -17.38 -2.28
CA ARG A 477 23.44 -16.67 -2.93
C ARG A 477 22.91 -15.47 -2.16
N ALA A 478 23.22 -15.36 -0.89
CA ALA A 478 22.69 -14.30 -0.04
C ALA A 478 23.77 -13.70 0.86
N LEU A 479 23.60 -12.42 1.21
CA LEU A 479 24.44 -11.75 2.17
C LEU A 479 23.89 -12.00 3.60
N ASN A 480 24.73 -12.34 4.57
CA ASN A 480 24.28 -12.45 5.94
C ASN A 480 23.70 -11.12 6.44
N ALA A 481 22.51 -11.16 7.06
CA ALA A 481 21.85 -9.99 7.63
C ALA A 481 22.64 -9.44 8.85
N SER A 482 23.31 -10.33 9.58
CA SER A 482 24.16 -10.02 10.72
C SER A 482 25.64 -10.03 10.33
N LYS A 483 26.49 -9.36 11.11
CA LYS A 483 27.94 -9.53 11.03
C LYS A 483 28.32 -10.86 11.66
N ASN A 484 29.18 -11.60 11.00
CA ASN A 484 29.80 -12.81 11.57
C ASN A 484 30.71 -12.46 12.73
#